data_0d937f3ad313af0eaed671832153c381
#
_entry.id   0d937f3ad313af0eaed671832153c381
#
_cell.length_a   1.000
_cell.length_b   1.000
_cell.length_c   1.000
_cell.angle_alpha   90.00
_cell.angle_beta   90.00
_cell.angle_gamma   90.00
#
_symmetry.space_group_name_H-M   'P 1'
#
loop_
_entity.id
_entity.type
_entity.pdbx_description
1 polymer ?
#
loop_
_entity_poly.entity_id
_entity_poly.type
_entity_poly.pdbx_seq_one_letter_code
_entity_poly.pdbx_strand_id
1 'polypeptide(L)'
;FAAADFGFTDAVEGDALYSLIITTLPANGVLELSGVAVTAGQEILVADIPNLTFEPAADANGNGYADFTFQVRDDGGTPNGGQDIDQSPNTITFDVTPVNDAPDGTDNTVTTLEDTAYTFAAADFGFTDPIDGTDSLQSVVITTLPADGVLELSGVAVTAGQEITAAQISNLTFTPASNENGAGYTSFTFQVRDDGGTANGGIDLDPVANTMTIDVTSVNDAPSGADITLTTLEDTAYVFAAGDFGFTDADDGPANNFANVIITALPANGALTLNGAAVTLNQVVSVADINGGLLAFTPAANENGAGYDSFTFRVQDDGGTTDGGVDTDQSDNTVSFDVTSVDDEPAGADNTVTTLEDTAYTFATSDFGFTDTADSPANALDNVIITTIPSNGTLTLNGVAVTAGQSVSAADIASNLLVFTP
;
A
#
# COMPACT_ATOMS: atom_id res chain seq x y z
N PHE A 1 3.52 60.10 28.99
CA PHE A 1 4.07 61.37 28.52
C PHE A 1 4.89 62.05 29.61
N ALA A 2 5.76 62.96 29.21
CA ALA A 2 6.49 63.87 30.08
C ALA A 2 6.14 65.34 29.71
N ALA A 3 6.24 66.28 30.65
CA ALA A 3 5.97 67.69 30.36
C ALA A 3 6.82 68.23 29.17
N ALA A 4 8.02 67.69 28.99
CA ALA A 4 8.91 68.09 27.91
C ALA A 4 8.37 67.70 26.49
N ASP A 5 7.53 66.72 26.38
CA ASP A 5 6.95 66.26 25.11
C ASP A 5 6.01 67.30 24.48
N PHE A 6 5.52 68.24 25.30
CA PHE A 6 4.58 69.29 24.89
C PHE A 6 5.25 70.60 24.49
N GLY A 7 6.59 70.66 24.49
CA GLY A 7 7.39 71.75 23.93
C GLY A 7 7.09 73.16 24.51
N PHE A 8 6.62 73.25 25.75
CA PHE A 8 6.28 74.51 26.40
C PHE A 8 7.50 75.43 26.51
N THR A 9 7.31 76.68 26.13
CA THR A 9 8.30 77.75 26.32
C THR A 9 7.54 79.05 26.65
N ASP A 10 7.98 79.73 27.69
CA ASP A 10 7.61 81.13 27.99
C ASP A 10 8.93 81.95 28.14
N ALA A 11 9.31 82.63 27.05
CA ALA A 11 10.56 83.35 26.98
C ALA A 11 10.44 84.81 27.45
N VAL A 12 9.24 85.28 27.68
CA VAL A 12 8.96 86.72 28.01
C VAL A 12 8.83 86.94 29.48
N GLU A 13 7.90 86.23 30.15
CA GLU A 13 7.64 86.34 31.58
C GLU A 13 8.42 85.31 32.39
N GLY A 14 8.68 84.12 31.81
CA GLY A 14 9.42 83.05 32.47
C GLY A 14 8.54 82.20 33.40
N ASP A 15 7.26 82.19 33.14
CA ASP A 15 6.26 81.42 33.92
C ASP A 15 6.40 79.89 33.62
N ALA A 16 5.91 79.06 34.53
CA ALA A 16 6.04 77.62 34.42
C ALA A 16 4.79 76.96 33.77
N LEU A 17 4.97 75.83 33.11
CA LEU A 17 3.82 75.05 32.64
C LEU A 17 2.92 74.66 33.77
N TYR A 18 1.63 75.07 33.74
CA TYR A 18 0.61 74.74 34.75
C TYR A 18 -0.21 73.52 34.31
N SER A 19 -0.72 73.51 33.07
CA SER A 19 -1.56 72.45 32.56
C SER A 19 -1.54 72.33 31.03
N LEU A 20 -2.13 71.28 30.55
CA LEU A 20 -2.48 71.02 29.16
C LEU A 20 -3.98 70.99 28.98
N ILE A 21 -4.49 71.53 27.87
CA ILE A 21 -5.88 71.43 27.45
C ILE A 21 -5.92 70.61 26.19
N ILE A 22 -6.50 69.41 26.23
CA ILE A 22 -6.63 68.57 25.04
C ILE A 22 -7.73 69.10 24.13
N THR A 23 -7.41 69.58 22.96
CA THR A 23 -8.38 70.24 22.08
C THR A 23 -9.04 69.30 21.09
N THR A 24 -8.33 68.29 20.57
CA THR A 24 -8.89 67.16 19.81
C THR A 24 -8.37 65.86 20.36
N LEU A 25 -9.12 64.76 20.15
CA LEU A 25 -8.71 63.40 20.50
C LEU A 25 -8.14 62.69 19.30
N PRO A 26 -7.27 61.67 19.47
CA PRO A 26 -6.80 60.86 18.41
C PRO A 26 -7.96 60.12 17.71
N ALA A 27 -7.89 60.02 16.38
CA ALA A 27 -8.91 59.32 15.58
C ALA A 27 -8.79 57.78 15.72
N ASN A 28 -7.58 57.30 16.00
CA ASN A 28 -7.26 55.89 16.22
C ASN A 28 -6.53 55.73 17.56
N GLY A 29 -6.74 54.61 18.25
CA GLY A 29 -6.22 54.42 19.60
C GLY A 29 -6.94 55.25 20.66
N VAL A 30 -6.49 55.19 21.91
CA VAL A 30 -7.12 55.86 23.06
C VAL A 30 -6.08 56.65 23.83
N LEU A 31 -6.41 57.95 24.13
CA LEU A 31 -5.64 58.77 25.05
C LEU A 31 -6.30 58.66 26.45
N GLU A 32 -5.55 58.24 27.44
CA GLU A 32 -6.06 57.98 28.80
C GLU A 32 -5.27 58.75 29.84
N LEU A 33 -5.99 59.24 30.90
CA LEU A 33 -5.39 59.78 32.10
C LEU A 33 -5.67 58.81 33.25
N SER A 34 -4.63 58.21 33.83
CA SER A 34 -4.76 57.22 34.90
C SER A 34 -5.75 56.09 34.56
N GLY A 35 -5.73 55.59 33.31
CA GLY A 35 -6.62 54.50 32.81
C GLY A 35 -8.06 54.93 32.55
N VAL A 36 -8.35 56.24 32.50
CA VAL A 36 -9.68 56.77 32.12
C VAL A 36 -9.54 57.58 30.82
N ALA A 37 -10.39 57.28 29.86
CA ALA A 37 -10.34 57.95 28.55
C ALA A 37 -10.50 59.49 28.71
N VAL A 38 -9.60 60.24 28.08
CA VAL A 38 -9.60 61.71 28.04
C VAL A 38 -10.74 62.20 27.15
N THR A 39 -11.31 63.37 27.49
CA THR A 39 -12.32 64.02 26.65
C THR A 39 -11.78 65.32 26.04
N ALA A 40 -12.30 65.70 24.88
CA ALA A 40 -11.95 66.99 24.28
C ALA A 40 -12.35 68.14 25.19
N GLY A 41 -11.44 69.11 25.36
CA GLY A 41 -11.57 70.19 26.28
C GLY A 41 -11.13 69.93 27.76
N GLN A 42 -10.65 68.66 28.01
CA GLN A 42 -10.15 68.28 29.35
C GLN A 42 -8.82 68.97 29.63
N GLU A 43 -8.75 69.57 30.83
CA GLU A 43 -7.52 70.14 31.36
C GLU A 43 -6.80 69.10 32.23
N ILE A 44 -5.49 68.98 32.00
CA ILE A 44 -4.59 67.99 32.65
C ILE A 44 -3.48 68.82 33.32
N LEU A 45 -3.40 68.72 34.65
CA LEU A 45 -2.37 69.43 35.40
C LEU A 45 -0.97 68.87 35.08
N VAL A 46 0.06 69.71 35.14
CA VAL A 46 1.46 69.28 34.87
C VAL A 46 1.87 68.08 35.76
N ALA A 47 1.36 68.03 37.03
CA ALA A 47 1.63 66.92 37.93
C ALA A 47 1.03 65.57 37.46
N ASP A 48 -0.03 65.59 36.64
CA ASP A 48 -0.75 64.40 36.13
C ASP A 48 -0.27 63.96 34.77
N ILE A 49 0.51 64.79 34.09
CA ILE A 49 1.09 64.41 32.73
C ILE A 49 1.79 63.03 32.74
N PRO A 50 2.56 62.62 33.78
CA PRO A 50 3.17 61.31 33.82
C PRO A 50 2.18 60.13 33.81
N ASN A 51 0.91 60.39 34.13
CA ASN A 51 -0.18 59.42 34.10
C ASN A 51 -1.02 59.47 32.81
N LEU A 52 -0.63 60.37 31.87
CA LEU A 52 -1.22 60.42 30.53
C LEU A 52 -0.53 59.39 29.65
N THR A 53 -1.32 58.51 29.04
CA THR A 53 -0.85 57.43 28.15
C THR A 53 -1.64 57.46 26.85
N PHE A 54 -0.99 56.99 25.78
CA PHE A 54 -1.66 56.68 24.52
C PHE A 54 -1.52 55.19 24.26
N GLU A 55 -2.62 54.51 23.95
CA GLU A 55 -2.67 53.10 23.59
C GLU A 55 -3.19 52.98 22.16
N PRO A 56 -2.38 52.43 21.20
CA PRO A 56 -2.86 52.09 19.86
C PRO A 56 -3.98 51.06 19.92
N ALA A 57 -4.81 50.98 18.90
CA ALA A 57 -5.70 49.83 18.73
C ALA A 57 -4.86 48.55 18.49
N ALA A 58 -5.40 47.41 18.95
CA ALA A 58 -4.72 46.12 18.72
C ALA A 58 -4.40 45.92 17.24
N ASP A 59 -3.20 45.39 16.95
CA ASP A 59 -2.69 45.04 15.62
C ASP A 59 -2.64 46.21 14.61
N ALA A 60 -2.73 47.43 15.11
CA ALA A 60 -2.75 48.64 14.27
C ALA A 60 -1.41 49.40 14.34
N ASN A 61 -0.83 49.68 13.22
CA ASN A 61 0.45 50.34 13.10
C ASN A 61 0.47 51.34 11.92
N GLY A 62 1.54 52.09 11.77
CA GLY A 62 1.79 53.01 10.65
C GLY A 62 2.42 54.32 11.05
N ASN A 63 3.03 55.01 10.09
CA ASN A 63 3.52 56.36 10.24
C ASN A 63 2.35 57.34 10.23
N GLY A 64 2.35 58.28 11.17
CA GLY A 64 1.24 59.20 11.36
C GLY A 64 -0.07 58.47 11.73
N TYR A 65 0.03 57.36 12.47
CA TYR A 65 -1.09 56.49 12.84
C TYR A 65 -2.22 57.26 13.51
N ALA A 66 -1.88 58.17 14.43
CA ALA A 66 -2.82 59.00 15.14
C ALA A 66 -2.20 60.34 15.50
N ASP A 67 -3.03 61.33 15.71
CA ASP A 67 -2.62 62.62 16.28
C ASP A 67 -3.68 63.17 17.21
N PHE A 68 -3.27 64.02 18.12
CA PHE A 68 -4.18 64.86 18.91
C PHE A 68 -3.64 66.28 19.03
N THR A 69 -4.51 67.24 19.29
CA THR A 69 -4.08 68.61 19.46
C THR A 69 -4.30 69.07 20.90
N PHE A 70 -3.44 69.96 21.35
CA PHE A 70 -3.43 70.49 22.69
C PHE A 70 -3.05 71.96 22.72
N GLN A 71 -3.41 72.65 23.80
CA GLN A 71 -2.90 73.96 24.14
C GLN A 71 -2.23 73.90 25.52
N VAL A 72 -1.14 74.60 25.67
CA VAL A 72 -0.46 74.73 26.99
C VAL A 72 -1.02 75.93 27.76
N ARG A 73 -1.06 75.85 29.11
CA ARG A 73 -1.38 76.92 30.03
C ARG A 73 -0.21 77.11 31.00
N ASP A 74 0.23 78.35 31.21
CA ASP A 74 1.22 78.70 32.19
C ASP A 74 0.58 79.05 33.57
N ASP A 75 1.40 79.37 34.58
CA ASP A 75 0.99 79.75 35.95
C ASP A 75 0.94 81.29 36.19
N GLY A 76 1.21 82.11 35.17
CA GLY A 76 1.17 83.56 35.24
C GLY A 76 -0.23 84.15 35.37
N GLY A 77 -1.27 83.44 34.89
CA GLY A 77 -2.67 83.84 34.99
C GLY A 77 -3.06 85.00 34.08
N THR A 78 -4.25 85.54 34.26
CA THR A 78 -4.85 86.58 33.42
C THR A 78 -5.04 87.98 34.10
N PRO A 79 -4.23 88.41 35.10
CA PRO A 79 -4.35 89.78 35.67
C PRO A 79 -4.05 90.86 34.61
N ASN A 80 -4.75 91.97 34.67
CA ASN A 80 -4.58 93.11 33.76
C ASN A 80 -4.71 92.81 32.24
N GLY A 81 -5.43 91.73 31.90
CA GLY A 81 -5.62 91.29 30.50
C GLY A 81 -4.55 90.36 29.97
N GLY A 82 -3.75 89.75 30.86
CA GLY A 82 -2.76 88.72 30.49
C GLY A 82 -3.41 87.49 29.79
N GLN A 83 -2.63 86.74 29.06
CA GLN A 83 -3.03 85.48 28.39
C GLN A 83 -2.19 84.37 28.97
N ASP A 84 -2.82 83.38 29.59
CA ASP A 84 -2.16 82.22 30.19
C ASP A 84 -2.35 80.94 29.39
N ILE A 85 -3.01 80.99 28.20
CA ILE A 85 -3.26 79.85 27.33
C ILE A 85 -2.67 80.16 25.94
N ASP A 86 -1.97 79.21 25.36
CA ASP A 86 -1.52 79.22 23.93
C ASP A 86 -2.76 79.42 23.03
N GLN A 87 -2.67 80.41 22.13
CA GLN A 87 -3.79 80.83 21.28
C GLN A 87 -3.95 79.91 20.05
N SER A 88 -2.98 79.04 19.80
CA SER A 88 -2.97 78.07 18.66
C SER A 88 -2.72 76.67 19.17
N PRO A 89 -3.61 75.72 18.86
CA PRO A 89 -3.35 74.30 19.20
C PRO A 89 -2.10 73.77 18.53
N ASN A 90 -1.32 72.99 19.29
CA ASN A 90 -0.17 72.22 18.84
C ASN A 90 -0.56 70.77 18.65
N THR A 91 0.21 69.99 17.85
CA THR A 91 -0.11 68.61 17.50
C THR A 91 0.98 67.66 18.02
N ILE A 92 0.58 66.56 18.64
CA ILE A 92 1.42 65.38 18.81
C ILE A 92 0.93 64.33 17.82
N THR A 93 1.87 63.77 17.03
CA THR A 93 1.63 62.68 16.08
C THR A 93 2.33 61.43 16.60
N PHE A 94 1.68 60.31 16.44
CA PHE A 94 2.21 58.98 16.78
C PHE A 94 2.55 58.20 15.53
N ASP A 95 3.80 57.72 15.46
CA ASP A 95 4.20 56.66 14.60
C ASP A 95 4.16 55.35 15.42
N VAL A 96 3.41 54.36 14.93
CA VAL A 96 3.29 53.06 15.62
C VAL A 96 4.05 52.05 14.75
N THR A 97 5.11 51.46 15.32
CA THR A 97 5.94 50.48 14.65
C THR A 97 5.22 49.13 14.66
N PRO A 98 5.15 48.39 13.51
CA PRO A 98 4.60 47.06 13.49
C PRO A 98 5.42 46.09 14.35
N VAL A 99 4.74 45.14 14.93
CA VAL A 99 5.30 44.00 15.66
C VAL A 99 4.71 42.76 14.98
N ASN A 100 5.55 41.76 14.70
CA ASN A 100 5.13 40.54 14.04
C ASN A 100 4.19 39.76 14.97
N ASP A 101 3.04 39.38 14.44
CA ASP A 101 2.10 38.44 15.05
C ASP A 101 2.37 37.01 14.58
N ALA A 102 1.82 36.03 15.29
CA ALA A 102 2.08 34.63 14.97
C ALA A 102 1.29 34.17 13.75
N PRO A 103 1.89 33.39 12.85
CA PRO A 103 1.18 32.74 11.76
C PRO A 103 0.31 31.59 12.26
N ASP A 104 -0.65 31.16 11.44
CA ASP A 104 -1.45 29.96 11.66
C ASP A 104 -1.16 28.91 10.58
N GLY A 105 -0.94 27.66 10.99
CA GLY A 105 -1.02 26.48 10.16
C GLY A 105 -2.43 25.90 10.14
N THR A 106 -2.64 24.82 9.37
CA THR A 106 -3.95 24.14 9.32
C THR A 106 -3.78 22.63 9.26
N ASP A 107 -4.58 21.88 10.02
CA ASP A 107 -4.69 20.44 9.90
C ASP A 107 -5.03 20.06 8.46
N ASN A 108 -4.35 19.04 7.91
CA ASN A 108 -4.58 18.59 6.55
C ASN A 108 -4.47 17.08 6.45
N THR A 109 -5.08 16.53 5.40
CA THR A 109 -4.95 15.11 5.02
C THR A 109 -4.42 15.03 3.59
N VAL A 110 -3.34 14.29 3.41
CA VAL A 110 -2.78 13.97 2.09
C VAL A 110 -2.95 12.49 1.80
N THR A 111 -3.04 12.13 0.51
CA THR A 111 -3.24 10.74 0.08
C THR A 111 -2.12 10.32 -0.86
N THR A 112 -1.59 9.12 -0.66
CA THR A 112 -0.68 8.46 -1.59
C THR A 112 -1.12 7.02 -1.83
N LEU A 113 -0.52 6.36 -2.82
CA LEU A 113 -0.64 4.91 -3.00
C LEU A 113 0.37 4.22 -2.07
N GLU A 114 0.10 2.98 -1.66
CA GLU A 114 1.11 2.15 -1.03
C GLU A 114 2.34 2.00 -1.96
N ASP A 115 3.49 1.74 -1.39
CA ASP A 115 4.79 1.66 -2.08
C ASP A 115 5.18 2.90 -2.89
N THR A 116 4.39 3.98 -2.81
CA THR A 116 4.61 5.23 -3.54
C THR A 116 4.86 6.38 -2.57
N ALA A 117 6.01 7.04 -2.72
CA ALA A 117 6.35 8.19 -1.89
C ALA A 117 5.48 9.41 -2.24
N TYR A 118 4.88 10.03 -1.20
CA TYR A 118 4.26 11.35 -1.30
C TYR A 118 5.31 12.45 -1.18
N THR A 119 5.27 13.45 -2.07
CA THR A 119 6.13 14.65 -1.99
C THR A 119 5.31 15.85 -1.55
N PHE A 120 5.70 16.48 -0.44
CA PHE A 120 4.98 17.62 0.13
C PHE A 120 5.18 18.90 -0.68
N ALA A 121 4.14 19.73 -0.69
CA ALA A 121 4.16 21.10 -1.17
C ALA A 121 3.94 22.08 0.01
N ALA A 122 4.39 23.32 -0.11
CA ALA A 122 4.17 24.34 0.93
C ALA A 122 2.67 24.56 1.24
N ALA A 123 1.81 24.39 0.24
CA ALA A 123 0.36 24.51 0.40
C ALA A 123 -0.25 23.45 1.33
N ASP A 124 0.39 22.28 1.49
CA ASP A 124 -0.13 21.21 2.33
C ASP A 124 -0.13 21.60 3.82
N PHE A 125 0.70 22.54 4.21
CA PHE A 125 0.83 23.00 5.59
C PHE A 125 -0.15 24.13 5.96
N GLY A 126 -0.96 24.62 5.01
CA GLY A 126 -2.06 25.54 5.24
C GLY A 126 -1.67 26.85 5.90
N PHE A 127 -0.44 27.36 5.61
CA PHE A 127 0.06 28.62 6.17
C PHE A 127 -0.87 29.79 5.86
N THR A 128 -1.21 30.56 6.88
CA THR A 128 -1.87 31.86 6.78
C THR A 128 -1.29 32.80 7.81
N ASP A 129 -1.24 34.09 7.46
CA ASP A 129 -0.92 35.17 8.38
C ASP A 129 -1.98 36.27 8.20
N PRO A 130 -3.05 36.24 9.01
CA PRO A 130 -4.18 37.16 8.82
C PRO A 130 -3.93 38.56 9.36
N ILE A 131 -2.95 38.73 10.26
CA ILE A 131 -2.67 40.02 10.92
C ILE A 131 -1.58 40.76 10.15
N ASP A 132 -0.48 40.09 9.87
CA ASP A 132 0.66 40.68 9.17
C ASP A 132 0.68 40.29 7.67
N GLY A 133 -0.44 40.18 7.02
CA GLY A 133 -0.73 39.64 5.68
C GLY A 133 0.29 39.85 4.55
N THR A 134 1.49 40.37 4.85
CA THR A 134 2.65 40.50 3.95
C THR A 134 3.73 39.48 4.24
N ASP A 135 3.67 38.78 5.37
CA ASP A 135 4.68 37.82 5.78
C ASP A 135 4.44 36.48 5.10
N SER A 136 5.52 35.79 4.81
CA SER A 136 5.54 34.58 4.00
C SER A 136 6.02 33.39 4.82
N LEU A 137 5.59 32.17 4.44
CA LEU A 137 6.12 30.96 5.03
C LEU A 137 7.65 30.90 4.91
N GLN A 138 8.35 30.98 6.02
CA GLN A 138 9.78 30.81 6.11
C GLN A 138 10.17 29.34 6.20
N SER A 139 9.49 28.59 7.08
CA SER A 139 9.80 27.17 7.36
C SER A 139 8.62 26.45 8.03
N VAL A 140 8.78 25.13 8.10
CA VAL A 140 7.93 24.22 8.87
C VAL A 140 8.81 23.49 9.89
N VAL A 141 8.37 23.44 11.15
CA VAL A 141 9.02 22.68 12.22
C VAL A 141 8.24 21.38 12.43
N ILE A 142 8.85 20.24 12.22
CA ILE A 142 8.22 18.94 12.46
C ILE A 142 8.27 18.63 13.96
N THR A 143 7.14 18.65 14.65
CA THR A 143 7.09 18.51 16.11
C THR A 143 6.98 17.06 16.57
N THR A 144 6.27 16.19 15.83
CA THR A 144 6.27 14.73 16.03
C THR A 144 6.51 14.03 14.70
N LEU A 145 6.93 12.76 14.76
CA LEU A 145 7.14 11.93 13.57
C LEU A 145 5.97 10.97 13.36
N PRO A 146 5.74 10.50 12.12
CA PRO A 146 4.78 9.44 11.85
C PRO A 146 5.18 8.15 12.59
N ALA A 147 4.19 7.37 13.02
CA ALA A 147 4.42 6.09 13.72
C ALA A 147 4.81 4.99 12.75
N ASP A 148 4.25 5.03 11.54
CA ASP A 148 4.45 4.06 10.47
C ASP A 148 4.91 4.78 9.20
N GLY A 149 5.69 4.11 8.34
CA GLY A 149 6.35 4.72 7.19
C GLY A 149 7.53 5.62 7.60
N VAL A 150 8.11 6.33 6.64
CA VAL A 150 9.30 7.15 6.84
C VAL A 150 9.13 8.54 6.25
N LEU A 151 9.37 9.59 7.06
CA LEU A 151 9.45 10.99 6.62
C LEU A 151 10.92 11.35 6.38
N GLU A 152 11.26 11.78 5.16
CA GLU A 152 12.63 12.07 4.76
C GLU A 152 12.76 13.46 4.11
N LEU A 153 13.87 14.13 4.37
CA LEU A 153 14.27 15.33 3.66
C LEU A 153 15.49 15.02 2.77
N SER A 154 15.30 15.06 1.46
CA SER A 154 16.35 14.71 0.49
C SER A 154 16.96 13.33 0.74
N GLY A 155 16.16 12.32 1.09
CA GLY A 155 16.58 10.95 1.37
C GLY A 155 17.26 10.73 2.74
N VAL A 156 17.14 11.70 3.65
CA VAL A 156 17.62 11.56 5.04
C VAL A 156 16.41 11.66 5.99
N ALA A 157 16.28 10.68 6.88
CA ALA A 157 15.18 10.65 7.84
C ALA A 157 15.12 11.94 8.67
N VAL A 158 13.92 12.53 8.76
CA VAL A 158 13.63 13.73 9.56
C VAL A 158 13.64 13.37 11.05
N THR A 159 14.03 14.32 11.88
CA THR A 159 13.98 14.18 13.35
C THR A 159 12.95 15.15 13.95
N ALA A 160 12.36 14.77 15.07
CA ALA A 160 11.46 15.66 15.80
C ALA A 160 12.20 16.95 16.23
N GLY A 161 11.56 18.09 16.03
CA GLY A 161 12.14 19.43 16.22
C GLY A 161 12.93 19.93 15.00
N GLN A 162 13.01 19.16 13.90
CA GLN A 162 13.72 19.62 12.71
C GLN A 162 12.94 20.70 11.98
N GLU A 163 13.64 21.78 11.65
CA GLU A 163 13.13 22.87 10.83
C GLU A 163 13.47 22.64 9.35
N ILE A 164 12.47 22.80 8.49
CA ILE A 164 12.54 22.59 7.04
C ILE A 164 12.12 23.89 6.38
N THR A 165 13.05 24.55 5.69
CA THR A 165 12.76 25.82 5.02
C THR A 165 11.74 25.65 3.89
N ALA A 166 10.96 26.69 3.58
CA ALA A 166 9.98 26.67 2.50
C ALA A 166 10.57 26.20 1.16
N ALA A 167 11.82 26.55 0.87
CA ALA A 167 12.53 26.10 -0.33
C ALA A 167 12.87 24.60 -0.33
N GLN A 168 12.94 23.98 0.84
CA GLN A 168 13.26 22.55 1.00
C GLN A 168 12.02 21.64 1.02
N ILE A 169 10.82 22.20 1.22
CA ILE A 169 9.58 21.40 1.34
C ILE A 169 9.38 20.49 0.13
N SER A 170 9.74 20.94 -1.08
CA SER A 170 9.65 20.10 -2.29
C SER A 170 10.57 18.88 -2.30
N ASN A 171 11.49 18.77 -1.34
CA ASN A 171 12.36 17.61 -1.13
C ASN A 171 11.95 16.81 0.13
N LEU A 172 10.85 17.21 0.79
CA LEU A 172 10.27 16.46 1.90
C LEU A 172 9.35 15.40 1.31
N THR A 173 9.61 14.14 1.64
CA THR A 173 8.85 12.99 1.18
C THR A 173 8.40 12.12 2.34
N PHE A 174 7.26 11.50 2.19
CA PHE A 174 6.80 10.41 3.05
C PHE A 174 6.67 9.13 2.23
N THR A 175 7.24 8.03 2.69
CA THR A 175 7.13 6.71 2.08
C THR A 175 6.42 5.78 3.05
N PRO A 176 5.26 5.20 2.69
CA PRO A 176 4.61 4.16 3.49
C PRO A 176 5.52 2.94 3.71
N ALA A 177 5.26 2.12 4.73
CA ALA A 177 5.86 0.80 4.80
C ALA A 177 5.28 -0.08 3.67
N SER A 178 6.11 -1.01 3.16
CA SER A 178 5.71 -1.85 2.02
C SER A 178 4.42 -2.62 2.32
N ASN A 179 3.51 -2.64 1.33
CA ASN A 179 2.25 -3.37 1.35
C ASN A 179 1.33 -2.95 2.53
N GLU A 180 1.53 -1.76 3.07
CA GLU A 180 0.69 -1.22 4.14
C GLU A 180 -0.17 -0.05 3.66
N ASN A 181 -1.47 -0.12 3.90
CA ASN A 181 -2.45 0.86 3.46
C ASN A 181 -3.51 1.12 4.53
N GLY A 182 -4.32 2.15 4.31
CA GLY A 182 -5.47 2.49 5.16
C GLY A 182 -5.77 3.98 5.21
N ALA A 183 -7.02 4.31 5.54
CA ALA A 183 -7.42 5.67 5.86
C ALA A 183 -6.89 6.05 7.26
N GLY A 184 -6.27 7.22 7.38
CA GLY A 184 -5.57 7.64 8.60
C GLY A 184 -4.40 6.71 8.94
N TYR A 185 -3.71 6.19 7.92
CA TYR A 185 -2.60 5.24 8.06
C TYR A 185 -1.60 5.70 9.13
N THR A 186 -1.17 6.96 9.04
CA THR A 186 -0.31 7.59 10.05
C THR A 186 -0.52 9.09 10.10
N SER A 187 0.10 9.77 11.05
CA SER A 187 0.11 11.22 11.14
C SER A 187 1.38 11.73 11.81
N PHE A 188 1.72 12.98 11.52
CA PHE A 188 2.74 13.74 12.25
C PHE A 188 2.22 15.13 12.56
N THR A 189 2.85 15.84 13.49
CA THR A 189 2.48 17.22 13.82
C THR A 189 3.59 18.19 13.42
N PHE A 190 3.16 19.41 13.09
CA PHE A 190 4.05 20.47 12.61
C PHE A 190 3.59 21.85 13.11
N GLN A 191 4.48 22.83 13.07
CA GLN A 191 4.20 24.24 13.25
C GLN A 191 4.79 25.02 12.07
N VAL A 192 4.10 26.06 11.62
CA VAL A 192 4.58 26.93 10.55
C VAL A 192 5.31 28.12 11.16
N ARG A 193 6.30 28.67 10.44
CA ARG A 193 7.06 29.88 10.80
C ARG A 193 7.01 30.85 9.65
N ASP A 194 6.73 32.14 9.95
CA ASP A 194 6.80 33.25 9.01
C ASP A 194 8.19 33.90 8.95
N ASP A 195 8.35 34.88 8.06
CA ASP A 195 9.59 35.64 7.88
C ASP A 195 9.57 37.05 8.55
N GLY A 196 8.53 37.40 9.33
CA GLY A 196 8.40 38.67 10.05
C GLY A 196 9.35 38.79 11.24
N GLY A 197 9.70 37.68 11.88
CA GLY A 197 10.72 37.57 12.91
C GLY A 197 10.24 37.99 14.31
N THR A 198 11.18 38.08 15.26
CA THR A 198 10.88 38.27 16.69
C THR A 198 11.29 39.64 17.25
N ALA A 199 11.52 40.63 16.38
CA ALA A 199 11.88 42.01 16.82
C ALA A 199 10.76 42.62 17.65
N ASN A 200 11.14 43.42 18.63
CA ASN A 200 10.20 44.12 19.56
C ASN A 200 9.22 43.20 20.32
N GLY A 201 9.52 41.90 20.42
CA GLY A 201 8.65 40.94 21.09
C GLY A 201 7.68 40.24 20.14
N GLY A 202 7.91 40.34 18.82
CA GLY A 202 7.14 39.64 17.79
C GLY A 202 7.22 38.11 17.91
N ILE A 203 6.26 37.43 17.35
CA ILE A 203 6.12 35.98 17.37
C ILE A 203 6.09 35.47 15.91
N ASP A 204 7.07 34.67 15.53
CA ASP A 204 7.25 34.15 14.17
C ASP A 204 6.87 32.67 14.03
N LEU A 205 6.46 32.01 15.11
CA LEU A 205 6.11 30.58 15.12
C LEU A 205 4.66 30.38 15.58
N ASP A 206 3.90 29.62 14.82
CA ASP A 206 2.56 29.15 15.22
C ASP A 206 2.60 28.58 16.64
N PRO A 207 1.80 29.11 17.58
CA PRO A 207 1.79 28.64 18.96
C PRO A 207 1.13 27.28 19.14
N VAL A 208 0.41 26.77 18.13
CA VAL A 208 -0.35 25.51 18.16
C VAL A 208 0.18 24.58 17.09
N ALA A 209 0.51 23.34 17.46
CA ALA A 209 0.91 22.35 16.48
C ALA A 209 -0.32 21.83 15.70
N ASN A 210 -0.18 21.76 14.38
CA ASN A 210 -1.17 21.23 13.46
C ASN A 210 -0.85 19.79 13.09
N THR A 211 -1.86 19.03 12.65
CA THR A 211 -1.74 17.61 12.30
C THR A 211 -1.75 17.42 10.79
N MET A 212 -0.74 16.72 10.28
CA MET A 212 -0.73 16.17 8.92
C MET A 212 -1.13 14.70 9.01
N THR A 213 -2.30 14.36 8.50
CA THR A 213 -2.77 12.96 8.37
C THR A 213 -2.40 12.44 6.99
N ILE A 214 -2.01 11.17 6.92
CA ILE A 214 -1.66 10.52 5.66
C ILE A 214 -2.59 9.32 5.47
N ASP A 215 -3.35 9.35 4.38
CA ASP A 215 -4.12 8.23 3.89
C ASP A 215 -3.28 7.48 2.84
N VAL A 216 -3.24 6.16 2.93
CA VAL A 216 -2.56 5.31 1.97
C VAL A 216 -3.58 4.42 1.28
N THR A 217 -3.67 4.52 -0.04
CA THR A 217 -4.58 3.73 -0.87
C THR A 217 -3.90 2.44 -1.28
N SER A 218 -4.60 1.31 -1.15
CA SER A 218 -4.14 0.00 -1.59
C SER A 218 -3.95 -0.03 -3.11
N VAL A 219 -2.90 -0.73 -3.55
CA VAL A 219 -2.61 -1.11 -4.94
C VAL A 219 -2.53 -2.63 -4.97
N ASN A 220 -3.05 -3.29 -6.00
CA ASN A 220 -3.02 -4.74 -6.09
C ASN A 220 -1.60 -5.28 -6.28
N ASP A 221 -1.15 -6.13 -5.37
CA ASP A 221 0.11 -6.86 -5.47
C ASP A 221 -0.06 -8.18 -6.23
N ALA A 222 1.06 -8.77 -6.69
CA ALA A 222 1.00 -9.99 -7.44
C ALA A 222 0.73 -11.20 -6.53
N PRO A 223 -0.24 -12.07 -6.87
CA PRO A 223 -0.45 -13.32 -6.15
C PRO A 223 0.72 -14.29 -6.39
N SER A 224 0.83 -15.31 -5.56
CA SER A 224 1.79 -16.40 -5.71
C SER A 224 1.08 -17.74 -5.84
N GLY A 225 1.54 -18.58 -6.80
CA GLY A 225 1.21 -20.00 -6.87
C GLY A 225 2.25 -20.87 -6.19
N ALA A 226 2.09 -22.19 -6.27
CA ALA A 226 3.09 -23.13 -5.75
C ALA A 226 3.24 -24.37 -6.64
N ASP A 227 4.48 -24.88 -6.72
CA ASP A 227 4.77 -26.17 -7.35
C ASP A 227 4.08 -27.30 -6.58
N ILE A 228 3.54 -28.29 -7.33
CA ILE A 228 2.90 -29.47 -6.76
C ILE A 228 3.22 -30.72 -7.58
N THR A 229 3.26 -31.86 -6.89
CA THR A 229 3.25 -33.18 -7.54
C THR A 229 1.93 -33.89 -7.22
N LEU A 230 1.22 -34.28 -8.27
CA LEU A 230 -0.06 -34.97 -8.20
C LEU A 230 0.11 -36.42 -8.61
N THR A 231 -0.67 -37.33 -8.02
CA THR A 231 -0.65 -38.74 -8.36
C THR A 231 -1.98 -39.14 -8.96
N THR A 232 -1.96 -39.88 -10.08
CA THR A 232 -3.14 -40.49 -10.67
C THR A 232 -2.79 -41.93 -11.10
N LEU A 233 -3.81 -42.72 -11.44
CA LEU A 233 -3.63 -44.01 -12.11
C LEU A 233 -3.50 -43.77 -13.59
N GLU A 234 -2.76 -44.65 -14.33
CA GLU A 234 -2.84 -44.69 -15.79
C GLU A 234 -4.31 -44.91 -16.20
N ASP A 235 -4.66 -44.51 -17.40
CA ASP A 235 -6.02 -44.54 -17.96
C ASP A 235 -7.11 -43.83 -17.15
N THR A 236 -6.73 -43.13 -16.08
CA THR A 236 -7.64 -42.39 -15.22
C THR A 236 -7.35 -40.90 -15.25
N ALA A 237 -8.35 -40.09 -15.61
CA ALA A 237 -8.21 -38.64 -15.62
C ALA A 237 -8.11 -38.09 -14.18
N TYR A 238 -7.12 -37.24 -13.93
CA TYR A 238 -7.06 -36.40 -12.74
C TYR A 238 -7.89 -35.12 -12.96
N VAL A 239 -8.84 -34.85 -12.09
CA VAL A 239 -9.68 -33.62 -12.11
C VAL A 239 -9.13 -32.65 -11.10
N PHE A 240 -8.78 -31.45 -11.56
CA PHE A 240 -8.18 -30.41 -10.72
C PHE A 240 -9.19 -29.77 -9.77
N ALA A 241 -8.69 -29.38 -8.60
CA ALA A 241 -9.32 -28.49 -7.66
C ALA A 241 -8.52 -27.17 -7.55
N ALA A 242 -9.17 -26.07 -7.17
CA ALA A 242 -8.48 -24.77 -7.01
C ALA A 242 -7.30 -24.84 -6.03
N GLY A 243 -7.38 -25.69 -5.00
CA GLY A 243 -6.29 -25.89 -4.03
C GLY A 243 -5.00 -26.48 -4.60
N ASP A 244 -5.06 -27.15 -5.77
CA ASP A 244 -3.89 -27.76 -6.40
C ASP A 244 -2.90 -26.71 -6.97
N PHE A 245 -3.32 -25.48 -7.09
CA PHE A 245 -2.50 -24.38 -7.64
C PHE A 245 -1.78 -23.56 -6.59
N GLY A 246 -2.01 -23.84 -5.27
CA GLY A 246 -1.28 -23.25 -4.17
C GLY A 246 -1.40 -21.73 -4.10
N PHE A 247 -2.52 -21.14 -4.58
CA PHE A 247 -2.74 -19.70 -4.59
C PHE A 247 -2.62 -19.09 -3.19
N THR A 248 -1.85 -18.03 -3.08
CA THR A 248 -1.77 -17.13 -1.93
C THR A 248 -1.67 -15.70 -2.42
N ASP A 249 -2.25 -14.79 -1.63
CA ASP A 249 -2.21 -13.36 -1.85
C ASP A 249 -2.09 -12.72 -0.46
N ALA A 250 -0.85 -12.49 -0.03
CA ALA A 250 -0.54 -12.10 1.34
C ALA A 250 -0.13 -10.63 1.45
N ASP A 251 0.21 -10.00 0.33
CA ASP A 251 0.73 -8.64 0.28
C ASP A 251 -0.41 -7.62 0.16
N ASP A 252 -1.59 -8.04 -0.28
CA ASP A 252 -2.80 -7.21 -0.29
C ASP A 252 -3.56 -7.21 1.03
N GLY A 253 -4.06 -6.05 1.43
CA GLY A 253 -4.91 -5.92 2.59
C GLY A 253 -6.23 -5.18 2.30
N PRO A 254 -7.39 -5.88 2.12
CA PRO A 254 -7.60 -7.33 2.23
C PRO A 254 -7.09 -8.10 1.02
N ALA A 255 -6.63 -9.35 1.22
CA ALA A 255 -6.20 -10.24 0.15
C ALA A 255 -7.27 -10.41 -0.93
N ASN A 256 -6.84 -10.43 -2.19
CA ASN A 256 -7.72 -10.61 -3.34
C ASN A 256 -8.08 -12.09 -3.53
N ASN A 257 -9.12 -12.38 -4.30
CA ASN A 257 -9.57 -13.75 -4.50
C ASN A 257 -8.89 -14.38 -5.71
N PHE A 258 -8.64 -15.69 -5.62
CA PHE A 258 -8.19 -16.49 -6.75
C PHE A 258 -9.20 -16.45 -7.90
N ALA A 259 -8.83 -15.86 -9.05
CA ALA A 259 -9.71 -15.69 -10.20
C ALA A 259 -9.44 -16.70 -11.30
N ASN A 260 -8.18 -16.87 -11.72
CA ASN A 260 -7.83 -17.67 -12.88
C ASN A 260 -6.49 -18.40 -12.74
N VAL A 261 -6.31 -19.41 -13.57
CA VAL A 261 -5.03 -20.06 -13.90
C VAL A 261 -4.69 -19.79 -15.37
N ILE A 262 -3.47 -19.37 -15.65
CA ILE A 262 -2.95 -19.17 -17.00
C ILE A 262 -1.96 -20.30 -17.28
N ILE A 263 -2.18 -21.11 -18.30
CA ILE A 263 -1.31 -22.25 -18.66
C ILE A 263 -0.15 -21.75 -19.50
N THR A 264 1.07 -21.74 -18.94
CA THR A 264 2.28 -21.17 -19.57
C THR A 264 3.14 -22.21 -20.32
N ALA A 265 3.00 -23.51 -20.01
CA ALA A 265 3.50 -24.61 -20.83
C ALA A 265 2.52 -25.77 -20.79
N LEU A 266 2.46 -26.55 -21.87
CA LEU A 266 1.59 -27.71 -21.97
C LEU A 266 2.36 -29.01 -21.65
N PRO A 267 1.68 -30.07 -21.14
CA PRO A 267 2.29 -31.39 -20.97
C PRO A 267 2.75 -31.94 -22.32
N ALA A 268 3.81 -32.72 -22.29
CA ALA A 268 4.39 -33.38 -23.49
C ALA A 268 3.69 -34.70 -23.81
N ASN A 269 3.25 -35.42 -22.76
CA ASN A 269 2.56 -36.71 -22.82
C ASN A 269 1.20 -36.59 -22.14
N GLY A 270 0.21 -37.36 -22.63
CA GLY A 270 -1.15 -37.22 -22.12
C GLY A 270 -1.88 -35.98 -22.64
N ALA A 271 -3.00 -35.66 -22.04
CA ALA A 271 -3.88 -34.57 -22.49
C ALA A 271 -4.39 -33.71 -21.33
N LEU A 272 -4.08 -32.42 -21.35
CA LEU A 272 -4.72 -31.43 -20.51
C LEU A 272 -5.95 -30.86 -21.23
N THR A 273 -7.12 -30.99 -20.64
CA THR A 273 -8.40 -30.58 -21.24
C THR A 273 -9.22 -29.68 -20.34
N LEU A 274 -9.95 -28.74 -20.97
CA LEU A 274 -10.97 -27.94 -20.32
C LEU A 274 -12.33 -28.27 -20.94
N ASN A 275 -13.25 -28.80 -20.16
CA ASN A 275 -14.57 -29.27 -20.61
C ASN A 275 -14.45 -30.22 -21.83
N GLY A 276 -13.47 -31.11 -21.82
CA GLY A 276 -13.20 -32.10 -22.86
C GLY A 276 -12.49 -31.56 -24.12
N ALA A 277 -12.23 -30.24 -24.23
CA ALA A 277 -11.46 -29.65 -25.30
C ALA A 277 -9.99 -29.48 -24.86
N ALA A 278 -9.02 -29.75 -25.79
CA ALA A 278 -7.62 -29.56 -25.45
C ALA A 278 -7.31 -28.12 -25.07
N VAL A 279 -6.58 -27.94 -23.96
CA VAL A 279 -6.07 -26.64 -23.51
C VAL A 279 -4.98 -26.16 -24.46
N THR A 280 -4.93 -24.85 -24.68
CA THR A 280 -3.91 -24.20 -25.52
C THR A 280 -2.93 -23.38 -24.67
N LEU A 281 -1.74 -23.12 -25.21
CA LEU A 281 -0.75 -22.27 -24.56
C LEU A 281 -1.33 -20.87 -24.27
N ASN A 282 -1.06 -20.35 -23.07
CA ASN A 282 -1.59 -19.08 -22.54
C ASN A 282 -3.12 -19.05 -22.40
N GLN A 283 -3.77 -20.20 -22.35
CA GLN A 283 -5.18 -20.25 -22.06
C GLN A 283 -5.44 -19.87 -20.61
N VAL A 284 -6.40 -18.95 -20.45
CA VAL A 284 -6.94 -18.58 -19.14
C VAL A 284 -8.05 -19.55 -18.77
N VAL A 285 -7.94 -20.18 -17.61
CA VAL A 285 -8.91 -21.12 -17.04
C VAL A 285 -9.47 -20.51 -15.76
N SER A 286 -10.77 -20.26 -15.70
CA SER A 286 -11.38 -19.65 -14.52
C SER A 286 -11.41 -20.63 -13.33
N VAL A 287 -11.27 -20.09 -12.11
CA VAL A 287 -11.44 -20.89 -10.87
C VAL A 287 -12.84 -21.49 -10.81
N ALA A 288 -13.85 -20.85 -11.41
CA ALA A 288 -15.20 -21.39 -11.50
C ALA A 288 -15.25 -22.67 -12.36
N ASP A 289 -14.52 -22.71 -13.47
CA ASP A 289 -14.41 -23.92 -14.31
C ASP A 289 -13.63 -25.04 -13.60
N ILE A 290 -12.56 -24.68 -12.88
CA ILE A 290 -11.78 -25.62 -12.07
C ILE A 290 -12.68 -26.24 -10.99
N ASN A 291 -13.38 -25.42 -10.22
CA ASN A 291 -14.30 -25.86 -9.17
C ASN A 291 -15.52 -26.62 -9.74
N GLY A 292 -15.84 -26.38 -11.02
CA GLY A 292 -16.84 -27.14 -11.78
C GLY A 292 -16.34 -28.52 -12.24
N GLY A 293 -15.07 -28.87 -11.98
CA GLY A 293 -14.45 -30.13 -12.40
C GLY A 293 -14.20 -30.23 -13.91
N LEU A 294 -14.08 -29.08 -14.60
CA LEU A 294 -13.94 -29.03 -16.06
C LEU A 294 -12.48 -29.14 -16.52
N LEU A 295 -11.50 -28.79 -15.67
CA LEU A 295 -10.07 -28.95 -15.99
C LEU A 295 -9.61 -30.34 -15.55
N ALA A 296 -9.06 -31.11 -16.49
CA ALA A 296 -8.59 -32.46 -16.23
C ALA A 296 -7.32 -32.79 -17.03
N PHE A 297 -6.44 -33.61 -16.43
CA PHE A 297 -5.29 -34.23 -17.11
C PHE A 297 -5.55 -35.73 -17.24
N THR A 298 -5.35 -36.29 -18.43
CA THR A 298 -5.45 -37.71 -18.69
C THR A 298 -4.11 -38.20 -19.20
N PRO A 299 -3.42 -39.17 -18.54
CA PRO A 299 -2.22 -39.79 -19.06
C PRO A 299 -2.45 -40.43 -20.43
N ALA A 300 -1.41 -40.65 -21.22
CA ALA A 300 -1.52 -41.48 -22.41
C ALA A 300 -1.81 -42.93 -21.99
N ALA A 301 -2.57 -43.65 -22.83
CA ALA A 301 -3.02 -45.00 -22.50
C ALA A 301 -1.82 -45.94 -22.21
N ASN A 302 -1.93 -46.70 -21.13
CA ASN A 302 -0.96 -47.68 -20.67
C ASN A 302 0.43 -47.09 -20.41
N GLU A 303 0.51 -45.77 -20.07
CA GLU A 303 1.78 -45.13 -19.74
C GLU A 303 1.79 -44.67 -18.29
N ASN A 304 2.82 -45.08 -17.56
CA ASN A 304 2.99 -44.81 -16.14
C ASN A 304 4.43 -44.43 -15.79
N GLY A 305 4.65 -43.96 -14.56
CA GLY A 305 5.97 -43.65 -14.03
C GLY A 305 5.97 -42.46 -13.05
N ALA A 306 7.03 -42.41 -12.25
CA ALA A 306 7.31 -41.25 -11.43
C ALA A 306 7.87 -40.12 -12.29
N GLY A 307 7.37 -38.87 -12.06
CA GLY A 307 7.72 -37.73 -12.89
C GLY A 307 7.30 -37.91 -14.35
N TYR A 308 6.14 -38.53 -14.55
CA TYR A 308 5.64 -38.93 -15.88
C TYR A 308 5.56 -37.74 -16.84
N ASP A 309 4.99 -36.63 -16.39
CA ASP A 309 4.87 -35.40 -17.16
C ASP A 309 4.65 -34.18 -16.28
N SER A 310 4.64 -32.99 -16.86
CA SER A 310 4.37 -31.74 -16.17
C SER A 310 3.83 -30.66 -17.10
N PHE A 311 3.16 -29.66 -16.55
CA PHE A 311 2.87 -28.40 -17.22
C PHE A 311 3.16 -27.24 -16.29
N THR A 312 3.32 -26.02 -16.84
CA THR A 312 3.51 -24.82 -16.03
C THR A 312 2.33 -23.88 -16.12
N PHE A 313 2.15 -23.11 -15.06
CA PHE A 313 1.03 -22.19 -14.91
C PHE A 313 1.42 -20.95 -14.10
N ARG A 314 0.59 -19.92 -14.19
CA ARG A 314 0.55 -18.78 -13.29
C ARG A 314 -0.83 -18.63 -12.71
N VAL A 315 -0.94 -18.21 -11.47
CA VAL A 315 -2.21 -17.84 -10.84
C VAL A 315 -2.50 -16.37 -11.11
N GLN A 316 -3.79 -16.00 -11.13
CA GLN A 316 -4.26 -14.63 -11.27
C GLN A 316 -5.37 -14.38 -10.25
N ASP A 317 -5.30 -13.22 -9.58
CA ASP A 317 -6.30 -12.72 -8.64
C ASP A 317 -7.39 -11.88 -9.33
N ASP A 318 -8.31 -11.30 -8.53
CA ASP A 318 -9.38 -10.41 -8.98
C ASP A 318 -9.16 -8.92 -8.63
N GLY A 319 -7.98 -8.53 -8.13
CA GLY A 319 -7.64 -7.15 -7.75
C GLY A 319 -7.40 -6.22 -8.93
N GLY A 320 -6.96 -6.77 -10.06
CA GLY A 320 -6.76 -6.02 -11.31
C GLY A 320 -5.45 -5.23 -11.37
N THR A 321 -5.35 -4.30 -12.35
CA THR A 321 -4.09 -3.59 -12.67
C THR A 321 -4.22 -2.07 -12.57
N THR A 322 -5.19 -1.57 -11.82
CA THR A 322 -5.39 -0.14 -11.60
C THR A 322 -4.20 0.44 -10.81
N ASP A 323 -3.82 1.69 -11.12
CA ASP A 323 -2.74 2.43 -10.45
C ASP A 323 -1.36 1.73 -10.48
N GLY A 324 -1.17 0.79 -11.41
CA GLY A 324 0.07 0.03 -11.55
C GLY A 324 0.05 -1.34 -10.89
N GLY A 325 -1.10 -1.76 -10.35
CA GLY A 325 -1.30 -3.05 -9.71
C GLY A 325 -0.96 -4.24 -10.61
N VAL A 326 -0.68 -5.37 -10.00
CA VAL A 326 -0.25 -6.60 -10.67
C VAL A 326 -1.16 -7.75 -10.24
N ASP A 327 -1.98 -8.25 -11.16
CA ASP A 327 -2.97 -9.30 -10.90
C ASP A 327 -2.50 -10.73 -11.21
N THR A 328 -1.27 -10.90 -11.65
CA THR A 328 -0.76 -12.19 -12.15
C THR A 328 0.60 -12.52 -11.53
N ASP A 329 0.76 -13.74 -11.03
CA ASP A 329 2.02 -14.29 -10.53
C ASP A 329 3.17 -14.01 -11.51
N GLN A 330 4.27 -13.45 -10.99
CA GLN A 330 5.42 -13.05 -11.79
C GLN A 330 6.35 -14.22 -12.14
N SER A 331 6.12 -15.40 -11.57
CA SER A 331 6.88 -16.64 -11.78
C SER A 331 5.99 -17.77 -12.29
N ASP A 332 6.55 -18.66 -13.10
CA ASP A 332 5.85 -19.89 -13.48
C ASP A 332 5.95 -20.93 -12.37
N ASN A 333 4.83 -21.58 -12.07
CA ASN A 333 4.74 -22.71 -11.15
C ASN A 333 4.52 -24.01 -11.95
N THR A 334 4.89 -25.15 -11.37
CA THR A 334 4.87 -26.44 -12.06
C THR A 334 3.88 -27.41 -11.37
N VAL A 335 2.98 -27.99 -12.16
CA VAL A 335 2.31 -29.23 -11.79
C VAL A 335 3.05 -30.39 -12.40
N SER A 336 3.54 -31.32 -11.57
CA SER A 336 4.15 -32.58 -11.99
C SER A 336 3.21 -33.75 -11.70
N PHE A 337 3.26 -34.79 -12.53
CA PHE A 337 2.45 -36.01 -12.37
C PHE A 337 3.30 -37.20 -12.09
N ASP A 338 2.95 -37.97 -11.07
CA ASP A 338 3.32 -39.36 -10.90
C ASP A 338 2.11 -40.22 -11.31
N VAL A 339 2.33 -41.10 -12.30
CA VAL A 339 1.28 -41.99 -12.79
C VAL A 339 1.58 -43.41 -12.34
N THR A 340 0.61 -44.00 -11.62
CA THR A 340 0.73 -45.35 -11.06
C THR A 340 0.16 -46.35 -12.04
N SER A 341 0.90 -47.44 -12.27
CA SER A 341 0.46 -48.59 -13.10
C SER A 341 -0.81 -49.24 -12.56
N VAL A 342 -1.67 -49.65 -13.46
CA VAL A 342 -2.81 -50.53 -13.24
C VAL A 342 -2.59 -51.79 -14.04
N ASP A 343 -2.99 -52.98 -13.48
CA ASP A 343 -2.83 -54.28 -14.17
C ASP A 343 -3.81 -54.35 -15.36
N ASP A 344 -3.29 -54.51 -16.57
CA ASP A 344 -4.04 -54.56 -17.79
C ASP A 344 -4.26 -56.01 -18.27
N GLU A 345 -5.11 -56.22 -19.27
CA GLU A 345 -5.46 -57.53 -19.79
C GLU A 345 -4.30 -58.06 -20.70
N PRO A 346 -3.70 -59.23 -20.34
CA PRO A 346 -2.67 -59.84 -21.17
C PRO A 346 -3.26 -60.42 -22.46
N ALA A 347 -2.42 -60.53 -23.50
CA ALA A 347 -2.81 -61.14 -24.77
C ALA A 347 -2.10 -62.49 -25.00
N GLY A 348 -2.81 -63.42 -25.57
CA GLY A 348 -2.28 -64.64 -26.16
C GLY A 348 -2.35 -64.59 -27.66
N ALA A 349 -1.63 -65.48 -28.35
CA ALA A 349 -1.69 -65.60 -29.83
C ALA A 349 -1.97 -67.04 -30.32
N ASP A 350 -2.74 -67.11 -31.37
CA ASP A 350 -2.95 -68.42 -32.07
C ASP A 350 -1.62 -68.99 -32.52
N ASN A 351 -1.45 -70.29 -32.29
CA ASN A 351 -0.24 -71.03 -32.74
C ASN A 351 -0.60 -72.41 -33.33
N THR A 352 0.22 -72.90 -34.20
CA THR A 352 0.11 -74.21 -34.75
C THR A 352 1.37 -75.00 -34.39
N VAL A 353 1.19 -76.04 -33.58
CA VAL A 353 2.29 -76.98 -33.24
C VAL A 353 2.21 -78.22 -34.13
N THR A 354 3.35 -78.83 -34.45
CA THR A 354 3.45 -79.99 -35.30
C THR A 354 4.19 -81.06 -34.56
N THR A 355 3.62 -82.34 -34.64
CA THR A 355 4.30 -83.54 -34.15
C THR A 355 4.10 -84.65 -35.12
N LEU A 356 4.82 -85.73 -34.94
CA LEU A 356 4.66 -86.97 -35.76
C LEU A 356 3.57 -87.85 -35.17
N GLU A 357 2.95 -88.70 -35.96
CA GLU A 357 2.08 -89.72 -35.42
C GLU A 357 2.81 -90.59 -34.40
N ASP A 358 2.09 -91.02 -33.34
CA ASP A 358 2.63 -91.75 -32.20
C ASP A 358 3.72 -90.99 -31.38
N THR A 359 3.94 -89.73 -31.64
CA THR A 359 4.94 -88.91 -30.93
C THR A 359 4.25 -87.81 -30.11
N ALA A 360 4.42 -87.79 -28.77
CA ALA A 360 3.82 -86.79 -27.90
C ALA A 360 4.50 -85.44 -28.13
N TYR A 361 3.73 -84.36 -28.15
CA TYR A 361 4.18 -82.97 -28.15
C TYR A 361 4.16 -82.44 -26.75
N THR A 362 5.29 -81.86 -26.28
CA THR A 362 5.38 -81.18 -24.96
C THR A 362 5.32 -79.71 -25.19
N PHE A 363 4.34 -79.04 -24.57
CA PHE A 363 4.20 -77.62 -24.71
C PHE A 363 5.25 -76.85 -23.91
N ALA A 364 5.72 -75.73 -24.49
CA ALA A 364 6.52 -74.71 -23.86
C ALA A 364 5.67 -73.47 -23.63
N THR A 365 6.02 -72.59 -22.65
CA THR A 365 5.30 -71.33 -22.37
C THR A 365 5.23 -70.38 -23.58
N SER A 366 6.25 -70.46 -24.47
CA SER A 366 6.30 -69.69 -25.73
C SER A 366 5.23 -70.12 -26.76
N ASP A 367 4.65 -71.33 -26.63
CA ASP A 367 3.64 -71.83 -27.58
C ASP A 367 2.29 -71.10 -27.47
N PHE A 368 2.06 -70.39 -26.34
CA PHE A 368 0.83 -69.71 -26.08
C PHE A 368 0.86 -68.24 -26.51
N GLY A 369 2.01 -67.74 -27.06
CA GLY A 369 2.15 -66.37 -27.60
C GLY A 369 1.79 -65.28 -26.62
N PHE A 370 2.04 -65.50 -25.31
CA PHE A 370 1.75 -64.56 -24.25
C PHE A 370 2.53 -63.25 -24.47
N THR A 371 1.80 -62.16 -24.40
CA THR A 371 2.34 -60.81 -24.32
C THR A 371 1.54 -59.98 -23.31
N ASP A 372 2.25 -59.12 -22.63
CA ASP A 372 1.68 -58.18 -21.69
C ASP A 372 2.44 -56.84 -21.87
N THR A 373 2.06 -56.12 -22.91
CA THR A 373 2.73 -54.89 -23.35
C THR A 373 2.02 -53.65 -22.87
N ALA A 374 0.83 -53.81 -22.29
CA ALA A 374 0.07 -52.74 -21.72
C ALA A 374 0.63 -52.35 -20.35
N ASP A 375 1.14 -53.27 -19.58
CA ASP A 375 1.78 -53.04 -18.29
C ASP A 375 3.26 -52.63 -18.41
N SER A 376 3.70 -51.78 -17.54
CA SER A 376 5.11 -51.40 -17.38
C SER A 376 5.53 -51.39 -15.91
N PRO A 377 6.32 -52.34 -15.39
CA PRO A 377 6.88 -53.45 -16.15
C PRO A 377 5.83 -54.50 -16.51
N ALA A 378 5.98 -55.15 -17.69
CA ALA A 378 5.10 -56.21 -18.13
C ALA A 378 5.03 -57.37 -17.14
N ASN A 379 3.85 -57.90 -16.90
CA ASN A 379 3.63 -59.06 -16.04
C ASN A 379 4.10 -60.36 -16.72
N ALA A 380 4.42 -61.36 -15.94
CA ALA A 380 4.84 -62.66 -16.46
C ALA A 380 3.62 -63.60 -16.59
N LEU A 381 3.68 -64.52 -17.56
CA LEU A 381 2.68 -65.54 -17.67
C LEU A 381 2.59 -66.36 -16.35
N ASP A 382 1.46 -66.32 -15.70
CA ASP A 382 1.19 -67.10 -14.50
C ASP A 382 0.47 -68.43 -14.82
N ASN A 383 -0.59 -68.40 -15.61
CA ASN A 383 -1.37 -69.55 -15.95
C ASN A 383 -1.92 -69.50 -17.38
N VAL A 384 -2.18 -70.65 -17.97
CA VAL A 384 -2.95 -70.82 -19.19
C VAL A 384 -4.27 -71.54 -18.88
N ILE A 385 -5.41 -70.94 -19.24
CA ILE A 385 -6.72 -71.55 -19.07
C ILE A 385 -7.09 -72.32 -20.35
N ILE A 386 -7.23 -73.65 -20.25
CA ILE A 386 -7.61 -74.51 -21.37
C ILE A 386 -9.12 -74.40 -21.58
N THR A 387 -9.60 -73.58 -22.47
CA THR A 387 -11.03 -73.32 -22.69
C THR A 387 -11.75 -74.47 -23.41
N THR A 388 -11.02 -75.14 -24.33
CA THR A 388 -11.50 -76.31 -25.06
C THR A 388 -10.43 -77.42 -25.09
N ILE A 389 -10.84 -78.67 -25.19
CA ILE A 389 -9.91 -79.79 -25.32
C ILE A 389 -9.90 -80.29 -26.75
N PRO A 390 -8.81 -80.87 -27.23
CA PRO A 390 -8.73 -81.43 -28.58
C PRO A 390 -9.75 -82.58 -28.80
N SER A 391 -10.41 -82.59 -29.94
CA SER A 391 -11.38 -83.66 -30.33
C SER A 391 -10.72 -84.98 -30.67
N ASN A 392 -9.43 -84.95 -31.07
CA ASN A 392 -8.60 -86.13 -31.37
C ASN A 392 -7.30 -86.10 -30.58
N GLY A 393 -6.82 -87.16 -30.07
CA GLY A 393 -5.69 -87.23 -29.16
C GLY A 393 -6.05 -86.91 -27.73
N THR A 394 -5.08 -86.83 -26.85
CA THR A 394 -5.26 -86.61 -25.42
C THR A 394 -4.29 -85.55 -24.94
N LEU A 395 -4.86 -84.50 -24.30
CA LEU A 395 -4.06 -83.47 -23.59
C LEU A 395 -4.00 -83.87 -22.09
N THR A 396 -2.80 -83.92 -21.53
CA THR A 396 -2.53 -84.35 -20.17
C THR A 396 -1.67 -83.32 -19.45
N LEU A 397 -1.92 -83.11 -18.12
CA LEU A 397 -1.05 -82.44 -17.22
C LEU A 397 -0.50 -83.42 -16.19
N ASN A 398 0.85 -83.59 -16.20
CA ASN A 398 1.53 -84.60 -15.36
C ASN A 398 0.89 -86.04 -15.49
N GLY A 399 0.51 -86.41 -16.71
CA GLY A 399 -0.14 -87.67 -17.02
C GLY A 399 -1.60 -87.80 -16.70
N VAL A 400 -2.23 -86.82 -16.20
CA VAL A 400 -3.69 -86.75 -15.89
C VAL A 400 -4.39 -85.95 -17.00
N ALA A 401 -5.48 -86.45 -17.52
CA ALA A 401 -6.24 -85.81 -18.60
C ALA A 401 -6.72 -84.41 -18.15
N VAL A 402 -6.47 -83.40 -18.99
CA VAL A 402 -6.93 -82.01 -18.79
C VAL A 402 -8.39 -81.89 -19.13
N THR A 403 -9.14 -81.06 -18.37
CA THR A 403 -10.55 -80.76 -18.62
C THR A 403 -10.73 -79.32 -19.11
N ALA A 404 -11.81 -79.08 -19.87
CA ALA A 404 -12.16 -77.72 -20.29
C ALA A 404 -12.38 -76.82 -19.05
N GLY A 405 -11.84 -75.57 -19.07
CA GLY A 405 -11.83 -74.64 -17.97
C GLY A 405 -10.70 -74.83 -16.95
N GLN A 406 -9.84 -75.85 -17.16
CA GLN A 406 -8.69 -76.11 -16.26
C GLN A 406 -7.63 -75.04 -16.43
N SER A 407 -7.12 -74.49 -15.33
CA SER A 407 -5.94 -73.62 -15.25
C SER A 407 -4.68 -74.51 -15.16
N VAL A 408 -3.70 -74.24 -15.98
CA VAL A 408 -2.37 -74.87 -16.00
C VAL A 408 -1.33 -73.83 -15.70
N SER A 409 -0.52 -74.01 -14.68
CA SER A 409 0.49 -73.03 -14.29
C SER A 409 1.63 -72.95 -15.31
N ALA A 410 2.16 -71.74 -15.52
CA ALA A 410 3.36 -71.54 -16.30
C ALA A 410 4.55 -72.41 -15.81
N ALA A 411 4.64 -72.62 -14.50
CA ALA A 411 5.64 -73.49 -13.87
C ALA A 411 5.48 -74.94 -14.26
N ASP A 412 4.26 -75.46 -14.37
CA ASP A 412 4.02 -76.83 -14.83
C ASP A 412 4.37 -77.01 -16.33
N ILE A 413 3.99 -76.01 -17.14
CA ILE A 413 4.37 -75.99 -18.58
C ILE A 413 5.88 -75.93 -18.71
N ALA A 414 6.57 -75.07 -18.00
CA ALA A 414 8.06 -74.96 -18.01
C ALA A 414 8.73 -76.23 -17.48
N SER A 415 8.02 -76.99 -16.64
CA SER A 415 8.48 -78.32 -16.16
C SER A 415 8.17 -79.46 -17.14
N ASN A 416 7.67 -79.15 -18.33
CA ASN A 416 7.34 -80.14 -19.39
C ASN A 416 6.21 -81.11 -19.03
N LEU A 417 5.30 -80.66 -18.15
CA LEU A 417 4.20 -81.50 -17.64
C LEU A 417 2.92 -81.44 -18.50
N LEU A 418 2.77 -80.41 -19.38
CA LEU A 418 1.66 -80.36 -20.34
C LEU A 418 2.06 -80.98 -21.65
N VAL A 419 1.36 -82.07 -21.97
CA VAL A 419 1.69 -82.95 -23.09
C VAL A 419 0.46 -83.30 -23.90
N PHE A 420 0.52 -83.23 -25.23
CA PHE A 420 -0.47 -83.72 -26.16
C PHE A 420 0.03 -85.02 -26.79
N THR A 421 -0.82 -86.03 -26.80
CA THR A 421 -0.56 -87.31 -27.46
C THR A 421 -1.57 -87.53 -28.59
N PRO A 422 -1.16 -87.60 -29.88
CA PRO A 422 -2.06 -87.77 -30.98
C PRO A 422 -2.86 -89.08 -30.95
#